data_d0576fcb01ce9670ab170fa132884c3a
#
_entry.id   d0576fcb01ce9670ab170fa132884c3a
#
_cell.length_a   1.000
_cell.length_b   1.000
_cell.length_c   1.000
_cell.angle_alpha   90.00
_cell.angle_beta   90.00
_cell.angle_gamma   90.00
#
_symmetry.space_group_name_H-M   'P 1'
#
loop_
_entity.id
_entity.type
_entity.pdbx_description
1 polymer ?
#
loop_
_entity_poly.entity_id
_entity_poly.type
_entity_poly.pdbx_seq_one_letter_code
_entity_poly.pdbx_strand_id
1 'polypeptide(L)'
;MEKKLVSILVPVYNRENLIEETVNSGLSQTYENIEIIIVDNQSTDGTWKILEKLASQDKRIKIFQNNTNIGPVRNWKKCIDEASGEYGKILWSDDLIASDFLEKTVPFLVNKDVGFVFSKVEIFYENSNKKLLIYDIGKTGLYNSSKYINDVMEVGNYPVSPGCAIFRLKDLKKNLLIEIPNKISSDFSMHAIGNDLLIFLLTAHKYKNFAFVNEKLSFFRAHSGSISTISVAKLSLLYALVKAYYLEKFEKNEHISRYNSYLYLLLLKYKVNNLNIKNISDFYLTNTQHKINIAHCVFLLFIKIKYKFNKWSKNFKNST
;
A
#
# COMPACT_ATOMS: atom_id res chain seq x y z
N MET A 1 10.38 -25.16 14.50
CA MET A 1 11.24 -24.05 14.03
C MET A 1 11.02 -22.87 14.96
N GLU A 2 12.10 -22.20 15.34
CA GLU A 2 12.02 -20.98 16.16
C GLU A 2 11.22 -19.89 15.42
N LYS A 3 10.24 -19.29 16.09
CA LYS A 3 9.43 -18.21 15.55
C LYS A 3 10.34 -16.99 15.34
N LYS A 4 10.49 -16.51 14.11
CA LYS A 4 11.31 -15.34 13.75
C LYS A 4 10.67 -14.06 14.27
N LEU A 5 11.47 -13.09 14.71
CA LEU A 5 10.97 -11.80 15.17
C LEU A 5 10.28 -11.04 14.04
N VAL A 6 9.08 -10.52 14.33
CA VAL A 6 8.32 -9.64 13.45
C VAL A 6 8.26 -8.24 14.04
N SER A 7 8.68 -7.24 13.29
CA SER A 7 8.52 -5.83 13.66
C SER A 7 7.20 -5.31 13.09
N ILE A 8 6.27 -4.90 13.96
CA ILE A 8 5.08 -4.14 13.60
C ILE A 8 5.47 -2.66 13.63
N LEU A 9 5.32 -1.96 12.50
CA LEU A 9 5.84 -0.63 12.24
C LEU A 9 4.68 0.36 12.22
N VAL A 10 4.63 1.29 13.18
CA VAL A 10 3.52 2.24 13.36
C VAL A 10 4.04 3.67 13.22
N PRO A 11 4.11 4.23 12.02
CA PRO A 11 4.37 5.66 11.85
C PRO A 11 3.12 6.46 12.24
N VAL A 12 3.27 7.45 13.13
CA VAL A 12 2.13 8.21 13.65
C VAL A 12 2.34 9.71 13.59
N TYR A 13 1.25 10.46 13.38
CA TYR A 13 1.17 11.91 13.51
C TYR A 13 -0.27 12.31 13.78
N ASN A 14 -0.52 12.96 14.95
CA ASN A 14 -1.83 13.46 15.39
C ASN A 14 -2.95 12.39 15.30
N ARG A 15 -2.89 11.39 16.19
CA ARG A 15 -3.82 10.25 16.26
C ARG A 15 -4.26 9.93 17.68
N GLU A 16 -4.39 10.93 18.57
CA GLU A 16 -4.75 10.72 19.98
C GLU A 16 -6.00 9.86 20.18
N ASN A 17 -6.99 9.93 19.28
CA ASN A 17 -8.24 9.19 19.38
C ASN A 17 -8.19 7.78 18.78
N LEU A 18 -7.13 7.40 18.07
CA LEU A 18 -7.06 6.15 17.28
C LEU A 18 -5.88 5.26 17.66
N ILE A 19 -4.77 5.85 18.09
CA ILE A 19 -3.49 5.15 18.24
C ILE A 19 -3.55 4.03 19.30
N GLU A 20 -4.30 4.18 20.38
CA GLU A 20 -4.40 3.16 21.41
C GLU A 20 -5.06 1.88 20.86
N GLU A 21 -6.15 2.00 20.09
CA GLU A 21 -6.82 0.88 19.45
C GLU A 21 -5.92 0.21 18.41
N THR A 22 -5.21 0.99 17.59
CA THR A 22 -4.25 0.49 16.59
C THR A 22 -3.14 -0.33 17.26
N VAL A 23 -2.47 0.21 18.28
CA VAL A 23 -1.38 -0.48 18.99
C VAL A 23 -1.88 -1.75 19.68
N ASN A 24 -3.05 -1.72 20.32
CA ASN A 24 -3.67 -2.88 20.95
C ASN A 24 -4.00 -3.99 19.94
N SER A 25 -4.39 -3.65 18.70
CA SER A 25 -4.58 -4.65 17.64
C SER A 25 -3.26 -5.35 17.26
N GLY A 26 -2.14 -4.62 17.30
CA GLY A 26 -0.80 -5.16 17.11
C GLY A 26 -0.34 -6.04 18.29
N LEU A 27 -0.60 -5.63 19.53
CA LEU A 27 -0.24 -6.39 20.74
C LEU A 27 -1.01 -7.70 20.88
N SER A 28 -2.24 -7.76 20.37
CA SER A 28 -3.13 -8.92 20.48
C SER A 28 -2.79 -10.06 19.52
N GLN A 29 -1.67 -10.00 18.80
CA GLN A 29 -1.29 -11.05 17.87
C GLN A 29 -1.04 -12.38 18.57
N THR A 30 -1.60 -13.47 18.04
CA THR A 30 -1.34 -14.85 18.50
C THR A 30 0.09 -15.31 18.22
N TYR A 31 0.78 -14.65 17.32
CA TYR A 31 2.20 -14.80 17.06
C TYR A 31 2.99 -13.98 18.08
N GLU A 32 3.63 -14.66 19.04
CA GLU A 32 4.18 -14.02 20.25
C GLU A 32 5.50 -13.26 20.02
N ASN A 33 6.36 -13.71 19.08
CA ASN A 33 7.70 -13.12 18.90
C ASN A 33 7.60 -11.85 18.04
N ILE A 34 7.14 -10.76 18.65
CA ILE A 34 6.93 -9.45 18.02
C ILE A 34 7.63 -8.33 18.79
N GLU A 35 7.96 -7.28 18.09
CA GLU A 35 8.19 -5.93 18.61
C GLU A 35 7.26 -4.95 17.89
N ILE A 36 6.89 -3.87 18.56
CA ILE A 36 6.12 -2.77 17.96
C ILE A 36 6.98 -1.51 17.99
N ILE A 37 7.36 -1.05 16.80
CA ILE A 37 8.16 0.16 16.61
C ILE A 37 7.22 1.31 16.24
N ILE A 38 7.11 2.30 17.12
CA ILE A 38 6.25 3.46 16.91
C ILE A 38 7.13 4.70 16.77
N VAL A 39 6.98 5.43 15.69
CA VAL A 39 7.69 6.71 15.49
C VAL A 39 6.68 7.84 15.37
N ASP A 40 6.65 8.70 16.36
CA ASP A 40 5.86 9.92 16.38
C ASP A 40 6.54 11.03 15.60
N ASN A 41 5.84 11.55 14.60
CA ASN A 41 6.35 12.60 13.71
C ASN A 41 6.15 14.00 14.30
N GLN A 42 6.44 14.18 15.59
CA GLN A 42 6.24 15.43 16.34
C GLN A 42 4.74 15.81 16.41
N SER A 43 3.91 14.92 16.93
CA SER A 43 2.47 15.19 17.16
C SER A 43 2.27 16.38 18.08
N THR A 44 1.23 17.16 17.83
CA THR A 44 0.85 18.37 18.57
C THR A 44 -0.40 18.16 19.44
N ASP A 45 -1.02 16.99 19.37
CA ASP A 45 -2.15 16.52 20.19
C ASP A 45 -1.66 15.60 21.33
N GLY A 46 -2.59 14.88 21.97
CA GLY A 46 -2.29 13.95 23.06
C GLY A 46 -1.59 12.64 22.65
N THR A 47 -1.27 12.43 21.35
CA THR A 47 -0.70 11.18 20.83
C THR A 47 0.53 10.73 21.61
N TRP A 48 1.54 11.60 21.81
CA TRP A 48 2.78 11.22 22.48
C TRP A 48 2.56 10.71 23.91
N LYS A 49 1.71 11.39 24.68
CA LYS A 49 1.37 10.99 26.05
C LYS A 49 0.73 9.59 26.11
N ILE A 50 -0.11 9.26 25.12
CA ILE A 50 -0.71 7.92 25.01
C ILE A 50 0.37 6.89 24.71
N LEU A 51 1.33 7.19 23.83
CA LEU A 51 2.44 6.27 23.48
C LEU A 51 3.34 6.01 24.70
N GLU A 52 3.67 7.01 25.50
CA GLU A 52 4.44 6.84 26.73
C GLU A 52 3.72 5.91 27.72
N LYS A 53 2.41 6.06 27.89
CA LYS A 53 1.58 5.17 28.70
C LYS A 53 1.64 3.73 28.19
N LEU A 54 1.42 3.50 26.90
CA LEU A 54 1.44 2.16 26.29
C LEU A 54 2.82 1.50 26.41
N ALA A 55 3.90 2.24 26.15
CA ALA A 55 5.27 1.72 26.24
C ALA A 55 5.66 1.36 27.69
N SER A 56 5.11 2.05 28.70
CA SER A 56 5.32 1.69 30.09
C SER A 56 4.62 0.39 30.52
N GLN A 57 3.59 -0.03 29.79
CA GLN A 57 2.77 -1.21 30.09
C GLN A 57 3.24 -2.49 29.40
N ASP A 58 3.91 -2.38 28.24
CA ASP A 58 4.36 -3.55 27.46
C ASP A 58 5.76 -3.33 26.85
N LYS A 59 6.73 -4.13 27.29
CA LYS A 59 8.13 -4.06 26.83
C LYS A 59 8.36 -4.35 25.36
N ARG A 60 7.37 -4.90 24.66
CA ARG A 60 7.44 -5.12 23.20
C ARG A 60 7.31 -3.81 22.43
N ILE A 61 6.78 -2.75 23.07
CA ILE A 61 6.62 -1.42 22.47
C ILE A 61 7.90 -0.61 22.62
N LYS A 62 8.40 -0.11 21.50
CA LYS A 62 9.51 0.83 21.44
C LYS A 62 9.02 2.11 20.75
N ILE A 63 9.12 3.23 21.45
CA ILE A 63 8.65 4.54 20.96
C ILE A 63 9.82 5.45 20.63
N PHE A 64 9.69 6.21 19.57
CA PHE A 64 10.64 7.23 19.14
C PHE A 64 9.86 8.48 18.75
N GLN A 65 10.44 9.66 18.96
CA GLN A 65 9.85 10.92 18.52
C GLN A 65 10.83 11.67 17.63
N ASN A 66 10.34 12.28 16.58
CA ASN A 66 11.12 13.17 15.73
C ASN A 66 11.21 14.57 16.39
N ASN A 67 12.31 15.28 16.20
CA ASN A 67 12.46 16.65 16.70
C ASN A 67 11.57 17.66 15.95
N THR A 68 11.17 17.32 14.72
CA THR A 68 10.27 18.10 13.86
C THR A 68 9.44 17.16 13.01
N ASN A 69 8.33 17.64 12.46
CA ASN A 69 7.59 16.88 11.45
C ASN A 69 8.40 16.81 10.14
N ILE A 70 8.94 15.62 9.84
CA ILE A 70 9.80 15.33 8.68
C ILE A 70 9.03 14.79 7.45
N GLY A 71 7.71 14.80 7.50
CA GLY A 71 6.84 14.24 6.48
C GLY A 71 6.61 12.72 6.64
N PRO A 72 5.54 12.18 6.02
CA PRO A 72 5.11 10.81 6.26
C PRO A 72 6.14 9.76 5.83
N VAL A 73 6.71 9.86 4.63
CA VAL A 73 7.58 8.80 4.09
C VAL A 73 8.89 8.70 4.86
N ARG A 74 9.46 9.84 5.30
CA ARG A 74 10.65 9.83 6.16
C ARG A 74 10.34 9.24 7.53
N ASN A 75 9.14 9.49 8.06
CA ASN A 75 8.68 8.88 9.30
C ASN A 75 8.52 7.35 9.16
N TRP A 76 7.98 6.85 8.04
CA TRP A 76 7.93 5.40 7.75
C TRP A 76 9.35 4.82 7.69
N LYS A 77 10.25 5.52 7.01
CA LYS A 77 11.64 5.08 6.88
C LYS A 77 12.30 4.93 8.25
N LYS A 78 12.07 5.87 9.16
CA LYS A 78 12.58 5.80 10.52
C LYS A 78 12.02 4.60 11.29
N CYS A 79 10.71 4.30 11.20
CA CYS A 79 10.15 3.07 11.76
C CYS A 79 10.86 1.82 11.25
N ILE A 80 11.12 1.76 9.93
CA ILE A 80 11.80 0.63 9.29
C ILE A 80 13.26 0.53 9.74
N ASP A 81 13.94 1.65 9.94
CA ASP A 81 15.36 1.67 10.34
C ASP A 81 15.55 1.24 11.80
N GLU A 82 14.65 1.63 12.71
CA GLU A 82 14.66 1.25 14.12
C GLU A 82 14.26 -0.23 14.36
N ALA A 83 13.74 -0.90 13.33
CA ALA A 83 13.26 -2.28 13.43
C ALA A 83 14.39 -3.31 13.34
N SER A 84 14.27 -4.38 14.16
CA SER A 84 15.25 -5.46 14.26
C SER A 84 14.74 -6.84 13.81
N GLY A 85 13.45 -6.98 13.47
CA GLY A 85 12.85 -8.23 13.03
C GLY A 85 13.38 -8.77 11.71
N GLU A 86 13.12 -10.04 11.44
CA GLU A 86 13.33 -10.64 10.11
C GLU A 86 12.24 -10.21 9.13
N TYR A 87 11.03 -10.02 9.63
CA TYR A 87 9.87 -9.57 8.87
C TYR A 87 9.35 -8.23 9.40
N GLY A 88 8.76 -7.44 8.52
CA GLY A 88 8.17 -6.15 8.83
C GLY A 88 6.71 -6.07 8.36
N LYS A 89 5.85 -5.61 9.27
CA LYS A 89 4.43 -5.34 9.04
C LYS A 89 4.17 -3.88 9.28
N ILE A 90 3.86 -3.10 8.23
CA ILE A 90 3.42 -1.71 8.40
C ILE A 90 1.97 -1.72 8.87
N LEU A 91 1.71 -1.08 10.00
CA LEU A 91 0.37 -0.86 10.54
C LEU A 91 0.13 0.65 10.64
N TRP A 92 -0.73 1.16 9.77
CA TRP A 92 -1.05 2.59 9.80
C TRP A 92 -1.72 2.97 11.12
N SER A 93 -1.43 4.16 11.62
CA SER A 93 -1.81 4.62 12.97
C SER A 93 -3.32 4.83 13.18
N ASP A 94 -4.12 4.54 12.18
CA ASP A 94 -5.59 4.61 12.17
C ASP A 94 -6.26 3.30 11.74
N ASP A 95 -5.47 2.26 11.41
CA ASP A 95 -5.94 0.95 10.94
C ASP A 95 -5.82 -0.13 12.01
N LEU A 96 -6.44 -1.30 11.75
CA LEU A 96 -6.42 -2.45 12.64
C LEU A 96 -6.02 -3.73 11.88
N ILE A 97 -5.52 -4.72 12.63
CA ILE A 97 -5.26 -6.06 12.13
C ILE A 97 -5.92 -7.12 13.03
N ALA A 98 -6.37 -8.22 12.41
CA ALA A 98 -6.88 -9.38 13.13
C ALA A 98 -5.79 -10.00 14.02
N SER A 99 -6.16 -10.55 15.17
CA SER A 99 -5.21 -11.14 16.12
C SER A 99 -4.40 -12.30 15.54
N ASP A 100 -4.88 -12.97 14.51
CA ASP A 100 -4.25 -14.09 13.82
C ASP A 100 -3.56 -13.70 12.49
N PHE A 101 -3.43 -12.40 12.20
CA PHE A 101 -2.80 -11.91 10.96
C PHE A 101 -1.39 -12.49 10.78
N LEU A 102 -0.54 -12.38 11.80
CA LEU A 102 0.85 -12.85 11.70
C LEU A 102 0.93 -14.38 11.68
N GLU A 103 0.11 -15.07 12.46
CA GLU A 103 0.05 -16.54 12.48
C GLU A 103 -0.28 -17.12 11.09
N LYS A 104 -1.17 -16.45 10.35
CA LYS A 104 -1.62 -16.87 9.01
C LYS A 104 -0.71 -16.42 7.87
N THR A 105 0.08 -15.39 8.06
CA THR A 105 0.89 -14.81 6.97
C THR A 105 2.38 -15.18 7.04
N VAL A 106 2.99 -15.20 8.22
CA VAL A 106 4.41 -15.50 8.41
C VAL A 106 4.83 -16.85 7.83
N PRO A 107 4.06 -17.95 7.94
CA PRO A 107 4.46 -19.25 7.41
C PRO A 107 4.79 -19.23 5.91
N PHE A 108 4.13 -18.40 5.11
CA PHE A 108 4.43 -18.28 3.68
C PHE A 108 5.82 -17.67 3.41
N LEU A 109 6.31 -16.78 4.29
CA LEU A 109 7.63 -16.14 4.14
C LEU A 109 8.81 -17.07 4.49
N VAL A 110 8.56 -18.24 5.06
CA VAL A 110 9.59 -19.28 5.22
C VAL A 110 10.11 -19.73 3.86
N ASN A 111 9.24 -19.78 2.85
CA ASN A 111 9.64 -20.00 1.47
C ASN A 111 10.42 -18.78 0.95
N LYS A 112 11.71 -18.99 0.60
CA LYS A 112 12.61 -17.93 0.14
C LYS A 112 12.21 -17.29 -1.20
N ASP A 113 11.37 -17.96 -1.99
CA ASP A 113 10.85 -17.46 -3.26
C ASP A 113 9.67 -16.50 -3.09
N VAL A 114 9.12 -16.37 -1.85
CA VAL A 114 8.00 -15.48 -1.54
C VAL A 114 8.52 -14.14 -1.04
N GLY A 115 8.16 -13.07 -1.74
CA GLY A 115 8.57 -11.70 -1.43
C GLY A 115 7.71 -11.04 -0.36
N PHE A 116 6.39 -11.20 -0.47
CA PHE A 116 5.41 -10.64 0.46
C PHE A 116 4.16 -11.51 0.55
N VAL A 117 3.39 -11.29 1.60
CA VAL A 117 2.08 -11.93 1.82
C VAL A 117 1.07 -10.86 2.14
N PHE A 118 -0.11 -10.90 1.52
CA PHE A 118 -1.20 -10.00 1.86
C PHE A 118 -2.52 -10.72 2.07
N SER A 119 -3.45 -10.06 2.75
CA SER A 119 -4.80 -10.55 3.03
C SER A 119 -5.87 -9.69 2.38
N LYS A 120 -7.11 -10.16 2.39
CA LYS A 120 -8.27 -9.30 2.12
C LYS A 120 -8.35 -8.17 3.15
N VAL A 121 -8.87 -7.03 2.70
CA VAL A 121 -9.10 -5.85 3.53
C VAL A 121 -10.59 -5.57 3.62
N GLU A 122 -11.06 -5.30 4.83
CA GLU A 122 -12.35 -4.66 5.07
C GLU A 122 -12.12 -3.17 5.32
N ILE A 123 -12.66 -2.31 4.47
CA ILE A 123 -12.74 -0.86 4.75
C ILE A 123 -14.01 -0.64 5.57
N PHE A 124 -13.87 -0.03 6.75
CA PHE A 124 -14.99 0.33 7.61
C PHE A 124 -15.06 1.84 7.83
N TYR A 125 -16.27 2.34 8.08
CA TYR A 125 -16.55 3.75 8.26
C TYR A 125 -17.06 3.99 9.69
N GLU A 126 -16.44 4.89 10.44
CA GLU A 126 -16.75 5.12 11.86
C GLU A 126 -18.23 5.44 12.14
N ASN A 127 -18.86 6.19 11.26
CA ASN A 127 -20.24 6.67 11.43
C ASN A 127 -21.25 5.91 10.54
N SER A 128 -20.94 4.69 10.13
CA SER A 128 -21.78 3.94 9.19
C SER A 128 -21.55 2.45 9.31
N ASN A 129 -22.62 1.68 9.20
CA ASN A 129 -22.52 0.22 9.07
C ASN A 129 -21.98 -0.24 7.70
N LYS A 130 -21.61 0.70 6.83
CA LYS A 130 -21.07 0.41 5.52
C LYS A 130 -19.69 -0.21 5.64
N LYS A 131 -19.53 -1.37 4.98
CA LYS A 131 -18.26 -2.08 4.87
C LYS A 131 -17.99 -2.37 3.41
N LEU A 132 -16.73 -2.25 3.01
CA LEU A 132 -16.29 -2.59 1.66
C LEU A 132 -15.15 -3.59 1.72
N LEU A 133 -15.34 -4.73 1.07
CA LEU A 133 -14.29 -5.74 0.94
C LEU A 133 -13.47 -5.48 -0.32
N ILE A 134 -12.14 -5.42 -0.18
CA ILE A 134 -11.19 -5.24 -1.28
C ILE A 134 -10.06 -6.26 -1.23
N TYR A 135 -9.30 -6.35 -2.33
CA TYR A 135 -8.14 -7.22 -2.51
C TYR A 135 -8.46 -8.72 -2.42
N ASP A 136 -9.64 -9.12 -2.91
CA ASP A 136 -9.98 -10.53 -3.11
C ASP A 136 -9.50 -10.97 -4.50
N ILE A 137 -8.49 -11.84 -4.54
CA ILE A 137 -7.91 -12.38 -5.78
C ILE A 137 -8.14 -13.87 -5.96
N GLY A 138 -8.90 -14.51 -5.06
CA GLY A 138 -9.26 -15.92 -5.16
C GLY A 138 -8.90 -16.74 -3.92
N LYS A 139 -8.29 -17.91 -4.09
CA LYS A 139 -8.00 -18.84 -2.99
C LYS A 139 -6.72 -18.47 -2.25
N THR A 140 -6.62 -18.83 -0.97
CA THR A 140 -5.35 -18.78 -0.23
C THR A 140 -4.29 -19.63 -0.91
N GLY A 141 -3.08 -19.07 -1.09
CA GLY A 141 -1.97 -19.80 -1.70
C GLY A 141 -0.90 -18.91 -2.31
N LEU A 142 -0.01 -19.54 -3.05
CA LEU A 142 1.09 -18.89 -3.76
C LEU A 142 0.65 -18.47 -5.17
N TYR A 143 1.12 -17.31 -5.58
CA TYR A 143 0.87 -16.71 -6.89
C TYR A 143 2.17 -16.19 -7.48
N ASN A 144 2.30 -16.26 -8.81
CA ASN A 144 3.47 -15.73 -9.50
C ASN A 144 3.51 -14.19 -9.42
N SER A 145 4.67 -13.63 -9.09
CA SER A 145 4.85 -12.18 -8.93
C SER A 145 4.58 -11.38 -10.22
N SER A 146 4.79 -11.97 -11.40
CA SER A 146 4.43 -11.32 -12.67
C SER A 146 2.93 -11.05 -12.77
N LYS A 147 2.08 -11.90 -12.16
CA LYS A 147 0.64 -11.66 -12.11
C LYS A 147 0.32 -10.38 -11.31
N TYR A 148 0.97 -10.19 -10.14
CA TYR A 148 0.81 -8.96 -9.38
C TYR A 148 1.21 -7.73 -10.21
N ILE A 149 2.42 -7.77 -10.82
CA ILE A 149 2.94 -6.66 -11.62
C ILE A 149 1.98 -6.32 -12.76
N ASN A 150 1.56 -7.30 -13.56
CA ASN A 150 0.68 -7.08 -14.70
C ASN A 150 -0.68 -6.52 -14.28
N ASP A 151 -1.30 -7.12 -13.26
CA ASP A 151 -2.66 -6.76 -12.84
C ASP A 151 -2.71 -5.40 -12.14
N VAL A 152 -1.71 -5.05 -11.31
CA VAL A 152 -1.66 -3.74 -10.62
C VAL A 152 -1.39 -2.59 -11.60
N MET A 153 -0.72 -2.84 -12.71
CA MET A 153 -0.46 -1.82 -13.73
C MET A 153 -1.75 -1.28 -14.37
N GLU A 154 -2.76 -2.13 -14.55
CA GLU A 154 -3.97 -1.76 -15.29
C GLU A 154 -5.18 -1.53 -14.38
N VAL A 155 -5.91 -2.57 -14.03
CA VAL A 155 -7.23 -2.48 -13.36
C VAL A 155 -7.39 -3.55 -12.26
N GLY A 156 -6.31 -4.18 -11.83
CA GLY A 156 -6.38 -5.29 -10.89
C GLY A 156 -6.85 -4.91 -9.49
N ASN A 157 -7.50 -5.85 -8.80
CA ASN A 157 -7.91 -5.73 -7.40
C ASN A 157 -6.75 -6.17 -6.49
N TYR A 158 -5.58 -5.56 -6.68
CA TYR A 158 -4.36 -5.84 -5.93
C TYR A 158 -4.00 -4.70 -5.00
N PRO A 159 -3.31 -4.97 -3.87
CA PRO A 159 -2.96 -3.94 -2.92
C PRO A 159 -1.96 -2.95 -3.49
N VAL A 160 -2.16 -1.69 -3.15
CA VAL A 160 -1.19 -0.61 -3.28
C VAL A 160 -0.67 -0.16 -1.92
N SER A 161 -1.48 -0.35 -0.85
CA SER A 161 -1.09 -0.02 0.52
C SER A 161 -0.47 -1.23 1.22
N PRO A 162 0.76 -1.12 1.76
CA PRO A 162 1.43 -2.18 2.52
C PRO A 162 0.77 -2.48 3.87
N GLY A 163 -0.21 -1.69 4.29
CA GLY A 163 -1.00 -1.92 5.51
C GLY A 163 -1.77 -3.25 5.54
N CYS A 164 -1.97 -3.94 4.44
CA CYS A 164 -2.57 -5.27 4.40
C CYS A 164 -1.56 -6.42 4.20
N ALA A 165 -0.27 -6.12 4.20
CA ALA A 165 0.77 -7.08 3.86
C ALA A 165 1.89 -7.16 4.90
N ILE A 166 2.66 -8.25 4.83
CA ILE A 166 3.90 -8.44 5.56
C ILE A 166 5.02 -8.72 4.55
N PHE A 167 6.22 -8.22 4.84
CA PHE A 167 7.40 -8.29 3.99
C PHE A 167 8.61 -8.80 4.77
N ARG A 168 9.68 -9.14 4.07
CA ARG A 168 11.00 -9.21 4.71
C ARG A 168 11.46 -7.80 5.06
N LEU A 169 11.91 -7.59 6.28
CA LEU A 169 12.33 -6.25 6.73
C LEU A 169 13.44 -5.65 5.85
N LYS A 170 14.39 -6.48 5.39
CA LYS A 170 15.43 -6.05 4.46
C LYS A 170 14.90 -5.49 3.13
N ASP A 171 13.76 -5.99 2.66
CA ASP A 171 13.14 -5.51 1.43
C ASP A 171 12.37 -4.21 1.67
N LEU A 172 11.73 -4.04 2.82
CA LEU A 172 11.19 -2.73 3.23
C LEU A 172 12.29 -1.67 3.31
N LYS A 173 13.43 -1.99 3.96
CA LYS A 173 14.61 -1.09 4.07
C LYS A 173 15.14 -0.65 2.70
N LYS A 174 15.15 -1.56 1.72
CA LYS A 174 15.66 -1.30 0.37
C LYS A 174 14.63 -0.63 -0.54
N ASN A 175 13.35 -1.03 -0.47
CA ASN A 175 12.34 -0.72 -1.47
C ASN A 175 11.45 0.47 -1.11
N LEU A 176 11.51 0.98 0.13
CA LEU A 176 10.90 2.26 0.47
C LEU A 176 11.79 3.39 -0.06
N LEU A 177 11.45 3.91 -1.23
CA LEU A 177 12.11 5.08 -1.79
C LEU A 177 11.46 6.34 -1.18
N ILE A 178 12.26 7.22 -0.59
CA ILE A 178 11.78 8.50 -0.05
C ILE A 178 11.40 9.41 -1.20
N GLU A 179 12.30 9.56 -2.17
CA GLU A 179 12.11 10.38 -3.35
C GLU A 179 11.90 9.50 -4.58
N ILE A 180 10.90 9.85 -5.38
CA ILE A 180 10.62 9.20 -6.66
C ILE A 180 10.87 10.24 -7.74
N PRO A 181 11.90 10.06 -8.62
CA PRO A 181 12.17 10.99 -9.70
C PRO A 181 10.94 11.16 -10.61
N ASN A 182 10.63 12.42 -10.95
CA ASN A 182 9.50 12.74 -11.82
C ASN A 182 9.68 14.11 -12.48
N LYS A 183 9.09 14.33 -13.67
CA LYS A 183 9.19 15.60 -14.43
C LYS A 183 8.30 16.71 -13.89
N ILE A 184 7.30 16.38 -13.08
CA ILE A 184 6.31 17.34 -12.60
C ILE A 184 6.67 17.99 -11.27
N SER A 185 7.87 17.69 -10.74
CA SER A 185 8.35 18.18 -9.45
C SER A 185 7.42 17.88 -8.28
N SER A 186 6.72 16.73 -8.33
CA SER A 186 5.89 16.27 -7.23
C SER A 186 6.76 15.71 -6.11
N ASP A 187 6.53 16.18 -4.89
CA ASP A 187 7.24 15.68 -3.70
C ASP A 187 6.52 14.46 -3.11
N PHE A 188 6.95 13.28 -3.57
CA PHE A 188 6.41 12.01 -3.11
C PHE A 188 6.68 11.73 -1.63
N SER A 189 7.73 12.34 -1.05
CA SER A 189 8.03 12.16 0.37
C SER A 189 6.98 12.79 1.29
N MET A 190 6.26 13.81 0.80
CA MET A 190 5.28 14.57 1.58
C MET A 190 3.84 14.09 1.42
N HIS A 191 3.46 13.51 0.27
CA HIS A 191 2.08 13.00 0.12
C HIS A 191 1.97 11.48 0.22
N ALA A 192 3.09 10.77 0.21
CA ALA A 192 3.17 9.31 0.45
C ALA A 192 2.39 8.42 -0.54
N ILE A 193 1.93 8.96 -1.67
CA ILE A 193 1.17 8.25 -2.69
C ILE A 193 2.13 7.72 -3.73
N GLY A 194 2.24 6.39 -3.83
CA GLY A 194 3.12 5.71 -4.77
C GLY A 194 4.39 5.13 -4.14
N ASN A 195 4.93 5.73 -3.07
CA ASN A 195 6.00 5.11 -2.27
C ASN A 195 5.55 3.76 -1.72
N ASP A 196 4.29 3.67 -1.29
CA ASP A 196 3.58 2.47 -0.85
C ASP A 196 3.53 1.40 -1.96
N LEU A 197 3.11 1.75 -3.17
CA LEU A 197 3.06 0.84 -4.31
C LEU A 197 4.44 0.35 -4.74
N LEU A 198 5.47 1.20 -4.69
CA LEU A 198 6.83 0.81 -5.07
C LEU A 198 7.41 -0.28 -4.17
N ILE A 199 7.07 -0.32 -2.90
CA ILE A 199 7.45 -1.41 -2.01
C ILE A 199 7.01 -2.75 -2.61
N PHE A 200 5.76 -2.84 -3.07
CA PHE A 200 5.24 -4.05 -3.70
C PHE A 200 5.89 -4.36 -5.05
N LEU A 201 5.96 -3.36 -5.95
CA LEU A 201 6.49 -3.56 -7.30
C LEU A 201 7.95 -4.00 -7.28
N LEU A 202 8.80 -3.33 -6.48
CA LEU A 202 10.21 -3.66 -6.36
C LEU A 202 10.43 -5.02 -5.67
N THR A 203 9.56 -5.38 -4.73
CA THR A 203 9.60 -6.69 -4.11
C THR A 203 9.11 -7.77 -5.08
N ALA A 204 8.00 -7.56 -5.78
CA ALA A 204 7.51 -8.50 -6.80
C ALA A 204 8.52 -8.71 -7.93
N HIS A 205 9.26 -7.68 -8.34
CA HIS A 205 10.33 -7.79 -9.34
C HIS A 205 11.47 -8.71 -8.90
N LYS A 206 11.76 -8.74 -7.61
CA LYS A 206 12.87 -9.53 -7.04
C LYS A 206 12.51 -11.00 -6.80
N TYR A 207 11.26 -11.29 -6.42
CA TYR A 207 10.84 -12.62 -5.98
C TYR A 207 9.94 -13.29 -7.01
N LYS A 208 10.06 -14.63 -7.13
CA LYS A 208 9.25 -15.43 -8.04
C LYS A 208 7.76 -15.41 -7.69
N ASN A 209 7.46 -15.40 -6.39
CA ASN A 209 6.11 -15.54 -5.88
C ASN A 209 5.77 -14.48 -4.81
N PHE A 210 4.49 -14.23 -4.67
CA PHE A 210 3.87 -13.68 -3.47
C PHE A 210 2.82 -14.66 -2.94
N ALA A 211 2.32 -14.44 -1.73
CA ALA A 211 1.22 -15.23 -1.19
C ALA A 211 0.01 -14.35 -0.88
N PHE A 212 -1.16 -14.96 -0.95
CA PHE A 212 -2.43 -14.37 -0.60
C PHE A 212 -3.17 -15.22 0.42
N VAL A 213 -3.73 -14.59 1.45
CA VAL A 213 -4.61 -15.21 2.45
C VAL A 213 -6.04 -14.70 2.22
N ASN A 214 -6.94 -15.62 1.83
CA ASN A 214 -8.33 -15.29 1.49
C ASN A 214 -9.19 -15.07 2.74
N GLU A 215 -8.70 -14.29 3.70
CA GLU A 215 -9.40 -13.92 4.93
C GLU A 215 -9.28 -12.41 5.19
N LYS A 216 -10.25 -11.86 5.91
CA LYS A 216 -10.26 -10.43 6.31
C LYS A 216 -9.37 -10.26 7.54
N LEU A 217 -8.08 -10.01 7.31
CA LEU A 217 -7.10 -9.87 8.39
C LEU A 217 -6.60 -8.44 8.57
N SER A 218 -6.99 -7.51 7.70
CA SER A 218 -6.66 -6.10 7.78
C SER A 218 -7.92 -5.25 7.66
N PHE A 219 -8.02 -4.21 8.47
CA PHE A 219 -9.19 -3.35 8.57
C PHE A 219 -8.73 -1.90 8.39
N PHE A 220 -9.12 -1.29 7.28
CA PHE A 220 -8.77 0.09 6.96
C PHE A 220 -9.90 1.02 7.39
N ARG A 221 -9.58 2.00 8.20
CA ARG A 221 -10.52 3.00 8.68
C ARG A 221 -10.68 4.12 7.67
N ALA A 222 -11.91 4.37 7.24
CA ALA A 222 -12.24 5.50 6.38
C ALA A 222 -12.77 6.66 7.23
N HIS A 223 -12.00 7.74 7.32
CA HIS A 223 -12.35 8.98 7.99
C HIS A 223 -11.88 10.20 7.20
N SER A 224 -12.35 11.40 7.55
CA SER A 224 -12.07 12.64 6.80
C SER A 224 -10.58 13.05 6.81
N GLY A 225 -9.81 12.62 7.81
CA GLY A 225 -8.36 12.87 7.93
C GLY A 225 -7.46 11.86 7.22
N SER A 226 -8.01 10.90 6.46
CA SER A 226 -7.22 9.91 5.73
C SER A 226 -6.54 10.53 4.51
N ILE A 227 -5.29 10.15 4.24
CA ILE A 227 -4.52 10.57 3.03
C ILE A 227 -5.28 10.19 1.75
N SER A 228 -6.06 9.11 1.77
CA SER A 228 -6.86 8.62 0.64
C SER A 228 -8.08 9.50 0.29
N THR A 229 -8.39 10.53 1.09
CA THR A 229 -9.50 11.47 0.80
C THR A 229 -9.19 12.51 -0.29
N ILE A 230 -7.98 12.52 -0.82
CA ILE A 230 -7.58 13.34 -1.98
C ILE A 230 -8.48 13.02 -3.18
N SER A 231 -8.66 13.98 -4.09
CA SER A 231 -9.45 13.74 -5.29
C SER A 231 -8.99 12.50 -6.06
N VAL A 232 -9.93 11.67 -6.48
CA VAL A 232 -9.66 10.42 -7.22
C VAL A 232 -8.79 10.67 -8.46
N ALA A 233 -8.94 11.82 -9.10
CA ALA A 233 -8.13 12.21 -10.25
C ALA A 233 -6.65 12.38 -9.89
N LYS A 234 -6.36 13.17 -8.85
CA LYS A 234 -4.98 13.39 -8.37
C LYS A 234 -4.34 12.07 -7.93
N LEU A 235 -5.05 11.26 -7.14
CA LEU A 235 -4.59 9.95 -6.70
C LEU A 235 -4.23 9.03 -7.88
N SER A 236 -5.13 8.95 -8.88
CA SER A 236 -4.91 8.12 -10.08
C SER A 236 -3.68 8.55 -10.89
N LEU A 237 -3.44 9.85 -11.03
CA LEU A 237 -2.31 10.38 -11.78
C LEU A 237 -0.98 10.19 -11.04
N LEU A 238 -0.95 10.34 -9.70
CA LEU A 238 0.25 10.11 -8.91
C LEU A 238 0.67 8.63 -8.92
N TYR A 239 -0.28 7.71 -8.77
CA TYR A 239 0.02 6.28 -8.96
C TYR A 239 0.45 5.97 -10.39
N ALA A 240 -0.10 6.65 -11.38
CA ALA A 240 0.30 6.45 -12.78
C ALA A 240 1.75 6.89 -13.04
N LEU A 241 2.21 7.98 -12.44
CA LEU A 241 3.62 8.40 -12.48
C LEU A 241 4.56 7.34 -11.92
N VAL A 242 4.20 6.79 -10.77
CA VAL A 242 5.03 5.76 -10.09
C VAL A 242 5.09 4.47 -10.90
N LYS A 243 3.97 4.06 -11.49
CA LYS A 243 3.94 2.90 -12.40
C LYS A 243 4.78 3.13 -13.65
N ALA A 244 4.71 4.33 -14.23
CA ALA A 244 5.54 4.71 -15.38
C ALA A 244 7.04 4.69 -15.03
N TYR A 245 7.43 5.25 -13.87
CA TYR A 245 8.78 5.18 -13.34
C TYR A 245 9.29 3.74 -13.20
N TYR A 246 8.46 2.84 -12.65
CA TYR A 246 8.80 1.43 -12.53
C TYR A 246 9.00 0.77 -13.90
N LEU A 247 8.07 0.98 -14.84
CA LEU A 247 8.15 0.41 -16.20
C LEU A 247 9.38 0.92 -16.96
N GLU A 248 9.66 2.21 -16.90
CA GLU A 248 10.85 2.80 -17.56
C GLU A 248 12.16 2.21 -17.06
N LYS A 249 12.21 1.86 -15.75
CA LYS A 249 13.43 1.37 -15.12
C LYS A 249 13.63 -0.14 -15.23
N PHE A 250 12.57 -0.93 -15.30
CA PHE A 250 12.66 -2.38 -15.12
C PHE A 250 12.01 -3.20 -16.23
N GLU A 251 11.22 -2.59 -17.15
CA GLU A 251 10.41 -3.34 -18.09
C GLU A 251 10.79 -3.12 -19.55
N LYS A 252 10.29 -4.00 -20.43
CA LYS A 252 10.51 -3.96 -21.88
C LYS A 252 9.56 -2.97 -22.56
N ASN A 253 9.94 -2.49 -23.75
CA ASN A 253 9.16 -1.55 -24.57
C ASN A 253 7.70 -1.97 -24.84
N GLU A 254 7.43 -3.27 -24.90
CA GLU A 254 6.07 -3.79 -25.12
C GLU A 254 5.13 -3.46 -23.95
N HIS A 255 5.58 -3.64 -22.71
CA HIS A 255 4.81 -3.29 -21.52
C HIS A 255 4.58 -1.79 -21.43
N ILE A 256 5.56 -0.98 -21.82
CA ILE A 256 5.44 0.47 -21.91
C ILE A 256 4.35 0.86 -22.93
N SER A 257 4.32 0.25 -24.11
CA SER A 257 3.29 0.55 -25.14
C SER A 257 1.87 0.23 -24.66
N ARG A 258 1.67 -0.87 -23.95
CA ARG A 258 0.37 -1.19 -23.33
C ARG A 258 0.00 -0.18 -22.26
N TYR A 259 0.95 0.19 -21.41
CA TYR A 259 0.73 1.16 -20.35
C TYR A 259 0.44 2.57 -20.90
N ASN A 260 1.07 2.97 -22.01
CA ASN A 260 0.75 4.21 -22.71
C ASN A 260 -0.73 4.28 -23.13
N SER A 261 -1.33 3.16 -23.49
CA SER A 261 -2.76 3.10 -23.79
C SER A 261 -3.64 3.39 -22.55
N TYR A 262 -3.23 2.89 -21.39
CA TYR A 262 -3.87 3.21 -20.12
C TYR A 262 -3.70 4.71 -19.78
N LEU A 263 -2.48 5.27 -19.91
CA LEU A 263 -2.20 6.69 -19.67
C LEU A 263 -3.01 7.60 -20.57
N TYR A 264 -3.13 7.24 -21.85
CA TYR A 264 -3.96 7.98 -22.81
C TYR A 264 -5.42 8.07 -22.35
N LEU A 265 -6.01 6.94 -21.97
CA LEU A 265 -7.38 6.89 -21.46
C LEU A 265 -7.53 7.61 -20.10
N LEU A 266 -6.49 7.62 -19.29
CA LEU A 266 -6.45 8.35 -18.02
C LEU A 266 -6.48 9.86 -18.26
N LEU A 267 -5.66 10.36 -19.19
CA LEU A 267 -5.63 11.77 -19.58
C LEU A 267 -6.94 12.25 -20.19
N LEU A 268 -7.58 11.43 -21.03
CA LEU A 268 -8.92 11.73 -21.57
C LEU A 268 -9.97 11.84 -20.46
N LYS A 269 -9.85 11.05 -19.41
CA LYS A 269 -10.81 11.04 -18.30
C LYS A 269 -10.60 12.19 -17.32
N TYR A 270 -9.35 12.55 -17.03
CA TYR A 270 -9.02 13.50 -15.97
C TYR A 270 -8.23 14.69 -16.52
N LYS A 271 -8.86 15.87 -16.48
CA LYS A 271 -8.18 17.15 -16.71
C LYS A 271 -7.80 17.73 -15.34
N VAL A 272 -6.57 17.49 -14.89
CA VAL A 272 -6.10 18.01 -13.58
C VAL A 272 -5.12 19.16 -13.81
N ASN A 273 -5.61 20.37 -13.66
CA ASN A 273 -4.83 21.60 -13.89
C ASN A 273 -3.65 21.79 -12.91
N ASN A 274 -3.65 21.08 -11.78
CA ASN A 274 -2.70 21.32 -10.68
C ASN A 274 -1.46 20.41 -10.67
N LEU A 275 -1.33 19.47 -11.61
CA LEU A 275 -0.21 18.52 -11.63
C LEU A 275 0.77 18.71 -12.79
N ASN A 276 0.59 19.72 -13.66
CA ASN A 276 1.43 19.95 -14.84
C ASN A 276 1.58 18.72 -15.79
N ILE A 277 0.61 17.80 -15.78
CA ILE A 277 0.57 16.64 -16.67
C ILE A 277 -0.33 16.96 -17.85
N LYS A 278 0.25 17.08 -19.06
CA LYS A 278 -0.47 17.44 -20.29
C LYS A 278 -0.51 16.29 -21.30
N ASN A 279 0.51 15.46 -21.31
CA ASN A 279 0.66 14.39 -22.29
C ASN A 279 1.36 13.16 -21.68
N ILE A 280 1.45 12.08 -22.43
CA ILE A 280 2.04 10.81 -21.99
C ILE A 280 3.52 10.96 -21.61
N SER A 281 4.28 11.83 -22.27
CA SER A 281 5.71 12.03 -21.99
C SER A 281 5.99 12.61 -20.62
N ASP A 282 5.00 13.26 -20.00
CA ASP A 282 5.17 13.84 -18.66
C ASP A 282 5.21 12.78 -17.56
N PHE A 283 4.77 11.54 -17.85
CA PHE A 283 4.86 10.42 -16.92
C PHE A 283 6.24 9.75 -16.87
N TYR A 284 7.10 9.98 -17.87
CA TYR A 284 8.40 9.31 -18.01
C TYR A 284 9.57 10.28 -17.82
N LEU A 285 10.68 9.80 -17.28
CA LEU A 285 11.90 10.60 -17.09
C LEU A 285 12.66 10.81 -18.39
N THR A 286 12.72 9.79 -19.23
CA THR A 286 13.40 9.84 -20.53
C THR A 286 12.38 9.96 -21.67
N ASN A 287 12.89 10.25 -22.87
CA ASN A 287 12.04 10.26 -24.07
C ASN A 287 11.82 8.84 -24.59
N THR A 288 11.00 8.07 -23.88
CA THR A 288 10.53 6.76 -24.34
C THR A 288 9.62 6.89 -25.56
N GLN A 289 9.59 5.87 -26.41
CA GLN A 289 8.65 5.84 -27.52
C GLN A 289 7.21 5.80 -27.01
N HIS A 290 6.44 6.86 -27.25
CA HIS A 290 5.06 7.00 -26.75
C HIS A 290 4.04 6.33 -27.69
N LYS A 291 4.38 5.15 -28.23
CA LYS A 291 3.44 4.37 -29.04
C LYS A 291 2.26 3.90 -28.20
N ILE A 292 1.06 4.18 -28.69
CA ILE A 292 -0.20 3.73 -28.10
C ILE A 292 -0.63 2.46 -28.82
N ASN A 293 -1.02 1.44 -28.08
CA ASN A 293 -1.63 0.24 -28.64
C ASN A 293 -3.16 0.41 -28.66
N ILE A 294 -3.71 0.72 -29.84
CA ILE A 294 -5.15 0.98 -30.02
C ILE A 294 -6.00 -0.23 -29.63
N ALA A 295 -5.56 -1.45 -29.99
CA ALA A 295 -6.27 -2.68 -29.62
C ALA A 295 -6.34 -2.82 -28.08
N HIS A 296 -5.28 -2.43 -27.38
CA HIS A 296 -5.26 -2.43 -25.92
C HIS A 296 -6.16 -1.34 -25.31
N CYS A 297 -6.30 -0.18 -25.94
CA CYS A 297 -7.29 0.83 -25.52
C CYS A 297 -8.72 0.27 -25.56
N VAL A 298 -9.08 -0.41 -26.66
CA VAL A 298 -10.41 -1.04 -26.82
C VAL A 298 -10.61 -2.13 -25.75
N PHE A 299 -9.62 -2.96 -25.51
CA PHE A 299 -9.63 -3.99 -24.45
C PHE A 299 -9.88 -3.39 -23.05
N LEU A 300 -9.17 -2.30 -22.69
CA LEU A 300 -9.35 -1.62 -21.41
C LEU A 300 -10.76 -1.01 -21.25
N LEU A 301 -11.30 -0.45 -22.32
CA LEU A 301 -12.67 0.07 -22.33
C LEU A 301 -13.69 -1.06 -22.13
N PHE A 302 -13.50 -2.20 -22.77
CA PHE A 302 -14.36 -3.38 -22.61
C PHE A 302 -14.35 -3.90 -21.18
N ILE A 303 -13.16 -4.03 -20.56
CA ILE A 303 -13.05 -4.44 -19.14
C ILE A 303 -13.80 -3.47 -18.22
N LYS A 304 -13.67 -2.16 -18.43
CA LYS A 304 -14.41 -1.16 -17.62
C LYS A 304 -15.93 -1.28 -17.76
N ILE A 305 -16.43 -1.55 -18.96
CA ILE A 305 -17.86 -1.77 -19.22
C ILE A 305 -18.31 -3.05 -18.49
N LYS A 306 -17.59 -4.16 -18.64
CA LYS A 306 -17.89 -5.44 -17.98
C LYS A 306 -17.91 -5.30 -16.45
N TYR A 307 -16.96 -4.57 -15.88
CA TYR A 307 -16.91 -4.29 -14.44
C TYR A 307 -18.14 -3.50 -13.96
N LYS A 308 -18.53 -2.44 -14.68
CA LYS A 308 -19.74 -1.66 -14.38
C LYS A 308 -21.00 -2.52 -14.44
N PHE A 309 -21.13 -3.35 -15.48
CA PHE A 309 -22.25 -4.26 -15.67
C PHE A 309 -22.36 -5.31 -14.54
N ASN A 310 -21.24 -5.93 -14.16
CA ASN A 310 -21.21 -6.89 -13.05
C ASN A 310 -21.54 -6.24 -11.70
N LYS A 311 -21.12 -4.99 -11.48
CA LYS A 311 -21.49 -4.24 -10.27
C LYS A 311 -22.97 -3.90 -10.25
N TRP A 312 -23.54 -3.52 -11.39
CA TRP A 312 -24.97 -3.24 -11.54
C TRP A 312 -25.83 -4.50 -11.29
N SER A 313 -25.46 -5.64 -11.90
CA SER A 313 -26.16 -6.92 -11.72
C SER A 313 -26.12 -7.46 -10.28
N LYS A 314 -25.02 -7.24 -9.55
CA LYS A 314 -24.93 -7.62 -8.12
C LYS A 314 -25.82 -6.73 -7.25
N ASN A 315 -25.88 -5.42 -7.53
CA ASN A 315 -26.76 -4.52 -6.79
C ASN A 315 -28.24 -4.84 -7.04
N PHE A 316 -28.60 -5.24 -8.26
CA PHE A 316 -29.98 -5.65 -8.61
C PHE A 316 -30.40 -6.94 -7.89
N LYS A 317 -29.50 -7.91 -7.73
CA LYS A 317 -29.75 -9.17 -6.99
C LYS A 317 -29.84 -8.99 -5.48
N ASN A 318 -29.32 -7.90 -4.93
CA ASN A 318 -29.38 -7.63 -3.47
C ASN A 318 -30.53 -6.68 -3.11
N SER A 319 -31.30 -6.21 -4.09
CA SER A 319 -32.50 -5.35 -3.93
C SER A 319 -33.81 -6.09 -4.25
N THR A 320 -33.74 -7.34 -4.64
CA THR A 320 -34.85 -8.30 -4.73
C THR A 320 -34.70 -9.37 -3.66
#